data_e7b80638a9ca3f9ba73c2d2a3aa677bd
#
_entry.id   e7b80638a9ca3f9ba73c2d2a3aa677bd
#
_cell.length_a   1.000
_cell.length_b   1.000
_cell.length_c   1.000
_cell.angle_alpha   90.00
_cell.angle_beta   90.00
_cell.angle_gamma   90.00
#
_symmetry.space_group_name_H-M   'P 1'
#
loop_
_entity.id
_entity.type
_entity.pdbx_description
1 polymer ?
#
loop_
_entity_poly.entity_id
_entity_poly.type
_entity_poly.pdbx_seq_one_letter_code
_entity_poly.pdbx_strand_id
1 'polypeptide(L)'
;ESEIPLTRGLGSSSSAIVAGIELANVLGNLQLTNDEKVKWATLFEGHPDNVAPAILGGVVVATYDHHTQEVLTVHKNVEAPIAMVAVIPNVQLSTKKSRGVLPSSLAYGEAVEASSRRNVLVAGLMVEDWKVISSIVEKDLFHETYRSSLVPWMEEIRTITKNESLETCGTYLSGAGPTVMTFVHKKEVDRFVQTLEKHLETTLKDCTIRVLEIDSKGVYVK
;
A
#
# COMPACT_ATOMS: atom_id res chain seq x y z
N GLU A 1 21.12 -4.61 4.33
CA GLU A 1 20.85 -3.94 3.04
C GLU A 1 19.33 -3.91 2.81
N SER A 2 18.83 -2.92 2.10
CA SER A 2 17.42 -2.78 1.77
C SER A 2 17.27 -2.40 0.30
N GLU A 3 16.38 -3.07 -0.42
CA GLU A 3 15.99 -2.71 -1.77
C GLU A 3 14.82 -1.71 -1.82
N ILE A 4 14.22 -1.41 -0.65
CA ILE A 4 13.08 -0.50 -0.54
C ILE A 4 13.60 0.95 -0.60
N PRO A 5 13.22 1.73 -1.62
CA PRO A 5 13.67 3.12 -1.75
C PRO A 5 13.06 3.98 -0.64
N LEU A 6 13.91 4.86 -0.07
CA LEU A 6 13.50 5.73 1.02
C LEU A 6 12.50 6.81 0.56
N THR A 7 11.54 7.14 1.41
CA THR A 7 10.56 8.24 1.21
C THR A 7 9.75 8.14 -0.09
N ARG A 8 9.39 6.91 -0.47
CA ARG A 8 8.63 6.62 -1.69
C ARG A 8 7.24 6.03 -1.43
N GLY A 9 6.78 5.97 -0.17
CA GLY A 9 5.48 5.37 0.16
C GLY A 9 5.46 3.84 0.09
N LEU A 10 6.64 3.20 0.21
CA LEU A 10 6.80 1.74 0.15
C LEU A 10 7.19 1.12 1.51
N GLY A 11 6.93 1.80 2.61
CA GLY A 11 7.11 1.24 3.95
C GLY A 11 8.56 1.09 4.41
N SER A 12 9.51 1.90 3.91
CA SER A 12 10.93 1.79 4.29
C SER A 12 11.20 2.02 5.78
N SER A 13 10.45 2.91 6.47
CA SER A 13 10.53 3.10 7.92
C SER A 13 10.09 1.83 8.65
N SER A 14 8.92 1.35 8.28
CA SER A 14 8.29 0.16 8.88
C SER A 14 9.16 -1.08 8.72
N SER A 15 9.77 -1.28 7.56
CA SER A 15 10.68 -2.41 7.33
C SER A 15 11.92 -2.36 8.22
N ALA A 16 12.46 -1.17 8.48
CA ALA A 16 13.59 -0.99 9.39
C ALA A 16 13.21 -1.29 10.86
N ILE A 17 12.00 -0.85 11.28
CA ILE A 17 11.46 -1.15 12.62
C ILE A 17 11.28 -2.65 12.79
N VAL A 18 10.64 -3.32 11.81
CA VAL A 18 10.42 -4.78 11.86
C VAL A 18 11.74 -5.54 11.91
N ALA A 19 12.72 -5.14 11.10
CA ALA A 19 14.06 -5.74 11.14
C ALA A 19 14.75 -5.55 12.50
N GLY A 20 14.60 -4.38 13.13
CA GLY A 20 15.12 -4.10 14.47
C GLY A 20 14.46 -4.97 15.55
N ILE A 21 13.15 -5.17 15.48
CA ILE A 21 12.40 -6.03 16.40
C ILE A 21 12.83 -7.49 16.24
N GLU A 22 12.95 -7.98 15.01
CA GLU A 22 13.41 -9.35 14.76
C GLU A 22 14.85 -9.55 15.25
N LEU A 23 15.73 -8.59 15.01
CA LEU A 23 17.10 -8.65 15.52
C LEU A 23 17.13 -8.73 17.05
N ALA A 24 16.36 -7.89 17.73
CA ALA A 24 16.24 -7.90 19.19
C ALA A 24 15.64 -9.22 19.70
N ASN A 25 14.62 -9.74 19.01
CA ASN A 25 13.98 -11.01 19.34
C ASN A 25 14.98 -12.18 19.29
N VAL A 26 15.79 -12.23 18.22
CA VAL A 26 16.81 -13.30 18.05
C VAL A 26 17.94 -13.14 19.06
N LEU A 27 18.56 -11.96 19.15
CA LEU A 27 19.70 -11.73 20.04
C LEU A 27 19.34 -11.83 21.53
N GLY A 28 18.13 -11.39 21.89
CA GLY A 28 17.62 -11.44 23.24
C GLY A 28 16.96 -12.77 23.61
N ASN A 29 16.81 -13.70 22.66
CA ASN A 29 16.04 -14.94 22.83
C ASN A 29 14.64 -14.69 23.45
N LEU A 30 13.93 -13.65 22.96
CA LEU A 30 12.71 -13.15 23.56
C LEU A 30 11.49 -14.02 23.25
N GLN A 31 11.55 -14.81 22.18
CA GLN A 31 10.47 -15.72 21.72
C GLN A 31 9.13 -14.99 21.50
N LEU A 32 9.19 -13.76 20.97
CA LEU A 32 8.00 -12.97 20.70
C LEU A 32 7.08 -13.64 19.68
N THR A 33 5.81 -13.69 19.99
CA THR A 33 4.76 -14.05 19.04
C THR A 33 4.60 -12.96 17.97
N ASN A 34 3.98 -13.29 16.84
CA ASN A 34 3.72 -12.29 15.79
C ASN A 34 2.83 -11.14 16.30
N ASP A 35 1.85 -11.42 17.15
CA ASP A 35 0.99 -10.39 17.75
C ASP A 35 1.78 -9.42 18.64
N GLU A 36 2.71 -9.94 19.45
CA GLU A 36 3.61 -9.10 20.26
C GLU A 36 4.54 -8.27 19.37
N LYS A 37 5.10 -8.84 18.31
CA LYS A 37 5.92 -8.11 17.33
C LYS A 37 5.12 -7.00 16.66
N VAL A 38 3.89 -7.28 16.21
CA VAL A 38 2.99 -6.27 15.62
C VAL A 38 2.69 -5.16 16.63
N LYS A 39 2.41 -5.51 17.87
CA LYS A 39 2.17 -4.52 18.94
C LYS A 39 3.38 -3.61 19.13
N TRP A 40 4.58 -4.19 19.33
CA TRP A 40 5.79 -3.40 19.53
C TRP A 40 6.11 -2.55 18.29
N ALA A 41 6.02 -3.11 17.10
CA ALA A 41 6.26 -2.38 15.86
C ALA A 41 5.28 -1.20 15.69
N THR A 42 4.01 -1.40 16.04
CA THR A 42 2.97 -0.35 16.01
C THR A 42 3.27 0.77 17.00
N LEU A 43 3.74 0.44 18.20
CA LEU A 43 4.12 1.44 19.21
C LEU A 43 5.27 2.33 18.72
N PHE A 44 6.26 1.79 18.00
CA PHE A 44 7.36 2.55 17.44
C PHE A 44 6.96 3.37 16.20
N GLU A 45 6.16 2.82 15.29
CA GLU A 45 5.73 3.48 14.05
C GLU A 45 4.58 4.48 14.29
N GLY A 46 3.74 4.24 15.31
CA GLY A 46 2.55 5.01 15.63
C GLY A 46 1.29 4.54 14.89
N HIS A 47 1.39 3.58 13.98
CA HIS A 47 0.28 3.00 13.23
C HIS A 47 0.63 1.61 12.66
N PRO A 48 -0.34 0.67 12.54
CA PRO A 48 -0.06 -0.71 12.17
C PRO A 48 -0.02 -0.99 10.66
N ASP A 49 -0.49 -0.08 9.83
CA ASP A 49 -0.84 -0.30 8.41
C ASP A 49 0.32 -0.80 7.52
N ASN A 50 1.57 -0.55 7.88
CA ASN A 50 2.75 -1.06 7.18
C ASN A 50 3.50 -2.13 7.99
N VAL A 51 3.60 -1.97 9.31
CA VAL A 51 4.37 -2.91 10.15
C VAL A 51 3.65 -4.25 10.29
N ALA A 52 2.32 -4.26 10.39
CA ALA A 52 1.55 -5.49 10.52
C ALA A 52 1.68 -6.37 9.25
N PRO A 53 1.48 -5.87 8.01
CA PRO A 53 1.68 -6.69 6.83
C PRO A 53 3.14 -7.06 6.59
N ALA A 54 4.12 -6.26 7.01
CA ALA A 54 5.54 -6.63 6.93
C ALA A 54 5.87 -7.83 7.84
N ILE A 55 5.19 -7.97 8.98
CA ILE A 55 5.36 -9.09 9.91
C ILE A 55 4.56 -10.32 9.46
N LEU A 56 3.30 -10.13 9.08
CA LEU A 56 2.35 -11.22 8.84
C LEU A 56 2.33 -11.72 7.39
N GLY A 57 2.70 -10.87 6.43
CA GLY A 57 2.50 -11.12 5.00
C GLY A 57 1.05 -10.99 4.56
N GLY A 58 0.77 -11.24 3.29
CA GLY A 58 -0.57 -11.24 2.72
C GLY A 58 -1.29 -9.90 2.79
N VAL A 59 -2.62 -9.96 2.88
CA VAL A 59 -3.49 -8.80 3.13
C VAL A 59 -3.78 -8.71 4.62
N VAL A 60 -3.44 -7.58 5.22
CA VAL A 60 -3.65 -7.33 6.64
C VAL A 60 -4.53 -6.10 6.82
N VAL A 61 -5.58 -6.26 7.60
CA VAL A 61 -6.42 -5.16 8.09
C VAL A 61 -6.15 -5.00 9.57
N ALA A 62 -5.81 -3.80 9.99
CA ALA A 62 -5.42 -3.56 11.37
C ALA A 62 -6.06 -2.27 11.92
N THR A 63 -6.30 -2.25 13.21
CA THR A 63 -6.66 -1.05 13.97
C THR A 63 -5.78 -0.92 15.20
N TYR A 64 -5.56 0.31 15.64
CA TYR A 64 -4.79 0.64 16.82
C TYR A 64 -5.58 1.59 17.72
N ASP A 65 -5.83 1.17 18.94
CA ASP A 65 -6.41 2.03 19.96
C ASP A 65 -5.29 2.76 20.72
N HIS A 66 -5.24 4.08 20.55
CA HIS A 66 -4.22 4.91 21.22
C HIS A 66 -4.37 5.01 22.73
N HIS A 67 -5.56 4.72 23.30
CA HIS A 67 -5.79 4.78 24.75
C HIS A 67 -5.36 3.49 25.43
N THR A 68 -5.77 2.34 24.87
CA THR A 68 -5.46 1.02 25.44
C THR A 68 -4.13 0.45 24.92
N GLN A 69 -3.59 1.02 23.84
CA GLN A 69 -2.44 0.51 23.09
C GLN A 69 -2.67 -0.91 22.54
N GLU A 70 -3.93 -1.25 22.31
CA GLU A 70 -4.29 -2.52 21.68
C GLU A 70 -4.23 -2.41 20.18
N VAL A 71 -3.70 -3.47 19.54
CA VAL A 71 -3.69 -3.65 18.10
C VAL A 71 -4.52 -4.87 17.77
N LEU A 72 -5.52 -4.71 16.91
CA LEU A 72 -6.30 -5.83 16.39
C LEU A 72 -5.98 -5.99 14.90
N THR A 73 -5.73 -7.21 14.48
CA THR A 73 -5.43 -7.55 13.09
C THR A 73 -6.34 -8.63 12.56
N VAL A 74 -6.71 -8.50 11.29
CA VAL A 74 -7.29 -9.59 10.50
C VAL A 74 -6.35 -9.81 9.31
N HIS A 75 -5.92 -11.03 9.12
CA HIS A 75 -4.91 -11.39 8.13
C HIS A 75 -5.44 -12.51 7.22
N LYS A 76 -5.10 -12.40 5.92
CA LYS A 76 -5.38 -13.43 4.93
C LYS A 76 -4.24 -13.54 3.93
N ASN A 77 -3.78 -14.75 3.69
CA ASN A 77 -2.95 -15.06 2.53
C ASN A 77 -3.82 -15.00 1.26
N VAL A 78 -3.32 -14.31 0.25
CA VAL A 78 -4.01 -14.15 -1.03
C VAL A 78 -3.21 -14.84 -2.12
N GLU A 79 -3.83 -15.77 -2.82
CA GLU A 79 -3.28 -16.43 -4.00
C GLU A 79 -3.96 -15.90 -5.26
N ALA A 80 -3.76 -14.61 -5.51
CA ALA A 80 -4.45 -13.95 -6.60
C ALA A 80 -3.78 -14.15 -7.97
N PRO A 81 -4.56 -14.20 -9.06
CA PRO A 81 -4.04 -14.11 -10.43
C PRO A 81 -3.60 -12.67 -10.78
N ILE A 82 -3.22 -11.91 -9.76
CA ILE A 82 -2.90 -10.48 -9.81
C ILE A 82 -1.44 -10.27 -9.41
N ALA A 83 -0.76 -9.41 -10.13
CA ALA A 83 0.49 -8.80 -9.72
C ALA A 83 0.25 -7.32 -9.40
N MET A 84 1.14 -6.73 -8.62
CA MET A 84 1.14 -5.29 -8.35
C MET A 84 2.24 -4.64 -9.17
N VAL A 85 1.89 -3.69 -10.02
CA VAL A 85 2.86 -2.89 -10.76
C VAL A 85 3.03 -1.56 -10.05
N ALA A 86 4.23 -1.32 -9.54
CA ALA A 86 4.62 -0.08 -8.87
C ALA A 86 5.29 0.87 -9.85
N VAL A 87 4.77 2.09 -9.97
CA VAL A 87 5.43 3.21 -10.63
C VAL A 87 6.04 4.10 -9.56
N ILE A 88 7.34 4.09 -9.47
CA ILE A 88 8.13 4.74 -8.41
C ILE A 88 8.85 5.95 -9.00
N PRO A 89 8.35 7.17 -8.79
CA PRO A 89 8.99 8.36 -9.32
C PRO A 89 10.27 8.71 -8.54
N ASN A 90 11.22 9.32 -9.22
CA ASN A 90 12.45 9.82 -8.59
C ASN A 90 12.22 11.16 -7.84
N VAL A 91 11.08 11.30 -7.19
CA VAL A 91 10.70 12.47 -6.39
C VAL A 91 10.48 12.04 -4.95
N GLN A 92 11.08 12.75 -4.00
CA GLN A 92 10.85 12.50 -2.58
C GLN A 92 9.59 13.23 -2.11
N LEU A 93 8.69 12.49 -1.49
CA LEU A 93 7.52 13.04 -0.83
C LEU A 93 7.53 12.62 0.64
N SER A 94 7.80 13.58 1.53
CA SER A 94 7.78 13.30 2.96
C SER A 94 6.36 13.01 3.43
N THR A 95 6.21 12.06 4.35
CA THR A 95 4.92 11.74 4.98
C THR A 95 4.30 12.98 5.64
N LYS A 96 5.11 13.86 6.22
CA LYS A 96 4.66 15.13 6.81
C LYS A 96 3.98 16.02 5.76
N LYS A 97 4.59 16.21 4.58
CA LYS A 97 4.00 17.00 3.49
C LYS A 97 2.72 16.35 2.98
N SER A 98 2.72 15.04 2.79
CA SER A 98 1.56 14.28 2.32
C SER A 98 0.41 14.27 3.33
N ARG A 99 0.69 14.30 4.63
CA ARG A 99 -0.34 14.48 5.67
C ARG A 99 -0.85 15.90 5.76
N GLY A 100 -0.02 16.88 5.45
CA GLY A 100 -0.36 18.31 5.55
C GLY A 100 -1.43 18.79 4.57
N VAL A 101 -1.74 18.02 3.53
CA VAL A 101 -2.83 18.34 2.58
C VAL A 101 -4.19 17.73 2.99
N LEU A 102 -4.20 16.89 4.01
CA LEU A 102 -5.43 16.27 4.49
C LEU A 102 -6.26 17.28 5.29
N PRO A 103 -7.59 17.27 5.15
CA PRO A 103 -8.45 18.14 5.95
C PRO A 103 -8.42 17.73 7.42
N SER A 104 -8.64 18.69 8.32
CA SER A 104 -8.73 18.42 9.76
C SER A 104 -10.01 17.68 10.16
N SER A 105 -11.04 17.70 9.33
CA SER A 105 -12.33 17.06 9.56
C SER A 105 -13.02 16.76 8.22
N LEU A 106 -13.93 15.81 8.23
CA LEU A 106 -14.84 15.51 7.12
C LEU A 106 -16.27 15.80 7.58
N ALA A 107 -17.14 16.24 6.67
CA ALA A 107 -18.57 16.27 6.95
C ALA A 107 -19.06 14.85 7.24
N TYR A 108 -20.03 14.72 8.15
CA TYR A 108 -20.49 13.40 8.60
C TYR A 108 -20.92 12.49 7.43
N GLY A 109 -21.66 13.03 6.45
CA GLY A 109 -22.07 12.28 5.27
C GLY A 109 -20.89 11.79 4.43
N GLU A 110 -19.87 12.63 4.24
CA GLU A 110 -18.63 12.27 3.52
C GLU A 110 -17.85 11.18 4.28
N ALA A 111 -17.77 11.29 5.60
CA ALA A 111 -17.11 10.28 6.44
C ALA A 111 -17.82 8.92 6.36
N VAL A 112 -19.16 8.90 6.37
CA VAL A 112 -19.97 7.69 6.20
C VAL A 112 -19.74 7.07 4.82
N GLU A 113 -19.74 7.87 3.76
CA GLU A 113 -19.48 7.37 2.40
C GLU A 113 -18.06 6.82 2.27
N ALA A 114 -17.05 7.55 2.75
CA ALA A 114 -15.65 7.14 2.74
C ALA A 114 -15.44 5.80 3.48
N SER A 115 -16.05 5.68 4.68
CA SER A 115 -16.02 4.44 5.48
C SER A 115 -16.71 3.28 4.74
N SER A 116 -17.88 3.51 4.17
CA SER A 116 -18.63 2.50 3.42
C SER A 116 -17.82 1.95 2.24
N ARG A 117 -17.20 2.83 1.44
CA ARG A 117 -16.34 2.42 0.31
C ARG A 117 -15.14 1.58 0.78
N ARG A 118 -14.50 2.00 1.86
CA ARG A 118 -13.37 1.30 2.42
C ARG A 118 -13.75 -0.08 2.98
N ASN A 119 -14.89 -0.19 3.63
CA ASN A 119 -15.42 -1.47 4.10
C ASN A 119 -15.68 -2.45 2.96
N VAL A 120 -16.25 -1.99 1.84
CA VAL A 120 -16.48 -2.82 0.64
C VAL A 120 -15.16 -3.24 0.00
N LEU A 121 -14.17 -2.34 -0.08
CA LEU A 121 -12.82 -2.68 -0.59
C LEU A 121 -12.16 -3.76 0.27
N VAL A 122 -12.19 -3.60 1.59
CA VAL A 122 -11.62 -4.58 2.53
C VAL A 122 -12.34 -5.92 2.40
N ALA A 123 -13.67 -5.93 2.39
CA ALA A 123 -14.44 -7.16 2.19
C ALA A 123 -14.08 -7.84 0.86
N GLY A 124 -13.98 -7.08 -0.24
CA GLY A 124 -13.56 -7.58 -1.55
C GLY A 124 -12.17 -8.21 -1.51
N LEU A 125 -11.20 -7.59 -0.85
CA LEU A 125 -9.85 -8.14 -0.68
C LEU A 125 -9.86 -9.44 0.14
N MET A 126 -10.68 -9.50 1.21
CA MET A 126 -10.78 -10.68 2.06
C MET A 126 -11.42 -11.89 1.36
N VAL A 127 -12.32 -11.66 0.39
CA VAL A 127 -12.95 -12.74 -0.39
C VAL A 127 -12.37 -12.89 -1.79
N GLU A 128 -11.37 -12.08 -2.14
CA GLU A 128 -10.70 -12.06 -3.45
C GLU A 128 -11.66 -11.77 -4.61
N ASP A 129 -12.67 -10.93 -4.38
CA ASP A 129 -13.59 -10.49 -5.43
C ASP A 129 -12.98 -9.31 -6.22
N TRP A 130 -12.17 -9.65 -7.22
CA TRP A 130 -11.46 -8.67 -8.05
C TRP A 130 -12.39 -7.78 -8.87
N LYS A 131 -13.62 -8.20 -9.12
CA LYS A 131 -14.65 -7.36 -9.76
C LYS A 131 -15.11 -6.25 -8.81
N VAL A 132 -15.39 -6.59 -7.56
CA VAL A 132 -15.72 -5.59 -6.53
C VAL A 132 -14.53 -4.66 -6.29
N ILE A 133 -13.32 -5.21 -6.13
CA ILE A 133 -12.09 -4.42 -5.92
C ILE A 133 -11.93 -3.40 -7.05
N SER A 134 -11.98 -3.82 -8.32
CA SER A 134 -11.81 -2.92 -9.47
C SER A 134 -12.88 -1.83 -9.54
N SER A 135 -14.07 -2.07 -9.02
CA SER A 135 -15.15 -1.09 -9.01
C SER A 135 -14.99 0.01 -7.95
N ILE A 136 -14.15 -0.21 -6.93
CA ILE A 136 -14.09 0.65 -5.74
C ILE A 136 -12.69 1.18 -5.40
N VAL A 137 -11.61 0.51 -5.79
CA VAL A 137 -10.24 0.84 -5.36
C VAL A 137 -9.82 2.26 -5.72
N GLU A 138 -10.25 2.79 -6.86
CA GLU A 138 -9.97 4.16 -7.31
C GLU A 138 -10.91 5.22 -6.71
N LYS A 139 -11.77 4.85 -5.77
CA LYS A 139 -12.80 5.74 -5.22
C LYS A 139 -12.55 6.11 -3.76
N ASP A 140 -11.28 6.24 -3.37
CA ASP A 140 -10.93 6.65 -2.02
C ASP A 140 -11.33 8.13 -1.78
N LEU A 141 -11.95 8.38 -0.63
CA LEU A 141 -12.36 9.70 -0.18
C LEU A 141 -11.62 10.17 1.07
N PHE A 142 -10.77 9.32 1.66
CA PHE A 142 -10.04 9.70 2.87
C PHE A 142 -8.72 10.42 2.59
N HIS A 143 -8.00 10.04 1.53
CA HIS A 143 -6.68 10.61 1.31
C HIS A 143 -6.29 10.86 -0.15
N GLU A 144 -6.67 10.00 -1.12
CA GLU A 144 -6.25 10.17 -2.51
C GLU A 144 -6.75 11.48 -3.12
N THR A 145 -8.04 11.81 -2.88
CA THR A 145 -8.65 13.05 -3.37
C THR A 145 -7.84 14.29 -2.98
N TYR A 146 -7.30 14.31 -1.77
CA TYR A 146 -6.52 15.45 -1.26
C TYR A 146 -5.06 15.42 -1.70
N ARG A 147 -4.51 14.22 -1.92
CA ARG A 147 -3.12 14.00 -2.34
C ARG A 147 -2.91 14.03 -3.84
N SER A 148 -3.97 14.01 -4.64
CA SER A 148 -3.91 13.97 -6.11
C SER A 148 -3.03 15.06 -6.71
N SER A 149 -3.07 16.27 -6.16
CA SER A 149 -2.20 17.39 -6.59
C SER A 149 -0.71 17.17 -6.35
N LEU A 150 -0.35 16.29 -5.41
CA LEU A 150 1.04 15.91 -5.10
C LEU A 150 1.53 14.74 -5.96
N VAL A 151 0.62 14.03 -6.63
CA VAL A 151 0.87 12.80 -7.37
C VAL A 151 0.12 12.81 -8.71
N PRO A 152 0.38 13.81 -9.59
CA PRO A 152 -0.40 13.99 -10.83
C PRO A 152 -0.27 12.80 -11.79
N TRP A 153 0.84 12.07 -11.77
CA TRP A 153 1.03 10.87 -12.58
C TRP A 153 0.04 9.74 -12.25
N MET A 154 -0.63 9.75 -11.13
CA MET A 154 -1.67 8.75 -10.81
C MET A 154 -2.84 8.83 -11.82
N GLU A 155 -3.35 10.02 -12.07
CA GLU A 155 -4.41 10.25 -13.06
C GLU A 155 -3.91 10.01 -14.50
N GLU A 156 -2.64 10.27 -14.75
CA GLU A 156 -2.03 9.95 -16.04
C GLU A 156 -2.00 8.44 -16.28
N ILE A 157 -1.57 7.63 -15.31
CA ILE A 157 -1.58 6.17 -15.41
C ILE A 157 -3.01 5.65 -15.60
N ARG A 158 -3.99 6.16 -14.86
CA ARG A 158 -5.42 5.83 -15.04
C ARG A 158 -5.91 6.15 -16.46
N THR A 159 -5.51 7.29 -16.98
CA THR A 159 -5.85 7.73 -18.35
C THR A 159 -5.22 6.81 -19.40
N ILE A 160 -3.94 6.47 -19.27
CA ILE A 160 -3.24 5.52 -20.14
C ILE A 160 -3.95 4.17 -20.10
N THR A 161 -4.22 3.65 -18.89
CA THR A 161 -4.91 2.37 -18.71
C THR A 161 -6.24 2.31 -19.46
N LYS A 162 -7.02 3.39 -19.36
CA LYS A 162 -8.31 3.50 -20.03
C LYS A 162 -8.18 3.61 -21.57
N ASN A 163 -7.30 4.48 -22.04
CA ASN A 163 -7.13 4.75 -23.46
C ASN A 163 -6.58 3.53 -24.22
N GLU A 164 -5.66 2.81 -23.62
CA GLU A 164 -5.05 1.61 -24.18
C GLU A 164 -5.87 0.33 -23.89
N SER A 165 -7.02 0.46 -23.25
CA SER A 165 -7.92 -0.65 -22.88
C SER A 165 -7.15 -1.78 -22.18
N LEU A 166 -6.34 -1.43 -21.16
CA LEU A 166 -5.57 -2.39 -20.38
C LEU A 166 -6.46 -3.02 -19.31
N GLU A 167 -6.44 -4.35 -19.20
CA GLU A 167 -7.21 -5.08 -18.20
C GLU A 167 -6.53 -5.00 -16.82
N THR A 168 -6.92 -4.04 -16.02
CA THR A 168 -6.44 -3.83 -14.64
C THR A 168 -7.58 -3.91 -13.66
N CYS A 169 -7.24 -4.09 -12.38
CA CYS A 169 -8.20 -4.02 -11.28
C CYS A 169 -8.11 -2.68 -10.53
N GLY A 170 -7.48 -1.67 -11.14
CA GLY A 170 -7.43 -0.28 -10.69
C GLY A 170 -6.07 0.15 -10.15
N THR A 171 -5.91 1.47 -10.12
CA THR A 171 -4.68 2.19 -9.77
C THR A 171 -4.89 3.02 -8.53
N TYR A 172 -3.99 2.95 -7.55
CA TYR A 172 -4.13 3.61 -6.26
C TYR A 172 -2.79 4.14 -5.73
N LEU A 173 -2.87 5.07 -4.79
CA LEU A 173 -1.70 5.65 -4.13
C LEU A 173 -1.15 4.72 -3.07
N SER A 174 0.14 4.38 -3.13
CA SER A 174 0.80 3.58 -2.11
C SER A 174 1.12 4.42 -0.86
N GLY A 175 0.38 4.19 0.21
CA GLY A 175 0.54 4.87 1.49
C GLY A 175 0.47 6.40 1.36
N ALA A 176 1.52 7.09 1.78
CA ALA A 176 1.62 8.56 1.63
C ALA A 176 2.08 9.01 0.24
N GLY A 177 2.38 8.09 -0.66
CA GLY A 177 3.01 8.35 -1.94
C GLY A 177 4.52 8.60 -1.84
N PRO A 178 5.18 8.95 -2.92
CA PRO A 178 4.66 9.25 -4.26
C PRO A 178 4.43 8.03 -5.17
N THR A 179 4.75 6.83 -4.74
CA THR A 179 4.54 5.61 -5.53
C THR A 179 3.06 5.37 -5.80
N VAL A 180 2.76 5.00 -7.03
CA VAL A 180 1.44 4.58 -7.48
C VAL A 180 1.49 3.08 -7.79
N MET A 181 0.47 2.36 -7.34
CA MET A 181 0.34 0.92 -7.53
C MET A 181 -0.86 0.63 -8.42
N THR A 182 -0.71 -0.34 -9.31
CA THR A 182 -1.82 -0.86 -10.11
C THR A 182 -1.94 -2.36 -9.90
N PHE A 183 -3.16 -2.83 -9.60
CA PHE A 183 -3.47 -4.25 -9.64
C PHE A 183 -3.66 -4.69 -11.10
N VAL A 184 -2.81 -5.58 -11.56
CA VAL A 184 -2.80 -6.06 -12.97
C VAL A 184 -2.95 -7.57 -12.98
N HIS A 185 -3.82 -8.10 -13.84
CA HIS A 185 -3.87 -9.55 -14.04
C HIS A 185 -2.53 -10.06 -14.55
N LYS A 186 -2.01 -11.16 -13.99
CA LYS A 186 -0.68 -11.71 -14.32
C LYS A 186 -0.46 -11.89 -15.82
N LYS A 187 -1.50 -12.25 -16.57
CA LYS A 187 -1.48 -12.40 -18.03
C LYS A 187 -1.28 -11.08 -18.81
N GLU A 188 -1.58 -9.94 -18.19
CA GLU A 188 -1.51 -8.60 -18.81
C GLU A 188 -0.29 -7.79 -18.37
N VAL A 189 0.51 -8.30 -17.45
CA VAL A 189 1.64 -7.55 -16.84
C VAL A 189 2.62 -7.05 -17.89
N ASP A 190 3.06 -7.91 -18.80
CA ASP A 190 4.04 -7.54 -19.82
C ASP A 190 3.51 -6.43 -20.74
N ARG A 191 2.25 -6.55 -21.18
CA ARG A 191 1.59 -5.54 -22.01
C ARG A 191 1.44 -4.22 -21.24
N PHE A 192 1.03 -4.28 -19.98
CA PHE A 192 0.89 -3.11 -19.12
C PHE A 192 2.22 -2.38 -18.91
N VAL A 193 3.28 -3.11 -18.57
CA VAL A 193 4.62 -2.55 -18.36
C VAL A 193 5.15 -1.92 -19.64
N GLN A 194 5.12 -2.64 -20.78
CA GLN A 194 5.57 -2.10 -22.06
C GLN A 194 4.81 -0.83 -22.48
N THR A 195 3.50 -0.79 -22.21
CA THR A 195 2.70 0.40 -22.50
C THR A 195 3.12 1.57 -21.63
N LEU A 196 3.29 1.36 -20.32
CA LEU A 196 3.75 2.41 -19.41
C LEU A 196 5.16 2.91 -19.80
N GLU A 197 6.10 2.01 -20.13
CA GLU A 197 7.46 2.39 -20.51
C GLU A 197 7.47 3.34 -21.72
N LYS A 198 6.66 3.09 -22.75
CA LYS A 198 6.51 3.99 -23.89
C LYS A 198 6.01 5.39 -23.50
N HIS A 199 5.09 5.46 -22.53
CA HIS A 199 4.57 6.73 -22.03
C HIS A 199 5.54 7.42 -21.05
N LEU A 200 6.30 6.64 -20.25
CA LEU A 200 7.31 7.17 -19.33
C LEU A 200 8.43 7.96 -20.03
N GLU A 201 8.83 7.55 -21.24
CA GLU A 201 9.82 8.27 -22.03
C GLU A 201 9.41 9.71 -22.37
N THR A 202 8.13 10.00 -22.39
CA THR A 202 7.57 11.30 -22.77
C THR A 202 7.05 12.13 -21.62
N THR A 203 6.31 11.55 -20.69
CA THR A 203 5.51 12.26 -19.69
C THR A 203 5.92 11.95 -18.24
N LEU A 204 6.33 10.72 -17.94
CA LEU A 204 6.72 10.27 -16.61
C LEU A 204 8.24 10.03 -16.50
N LYS A 205 9.04 10.98 -17.01
CA LYS A 205 10.50 10.91 -16.95
C LYS A 205 10.98 10.65 -15.53
N ASP A 206 11.98 9.80 -15.38
CA ASP A 206 12.62 9.44 -14.12
C ASP A 206 11.77 8.58 -13.14
N CYS A 207 10.84 7.78 -13.66
CA CYS A 207 10.18 6.75 -12.85
C CYS A 207 10.86 5.37 -13.04
N THR A 208 10.79 4.56 -11.99
CA THR A 208 11.14 3.14 -12.05
C THR A 208 9.88 2.31 -11.99
N ILE A 209 9.71 1.36 -12.90
CA ILE A 209 8.62 0.37 -12.83
C ILE A 209 9.14 -0.88 -12.15
N ARG A 210 8.38 -1.41 -11.21
CA ARG A 210 8.62 -2.69 -10.55
C ARG A 210 7.37 -3.55 -10.58
N VAL A 211 7.52 -4.79 -10.99
CA VAL A 211 6.47 -5.81 -10.86
C VAL A 211 6.70 -6.53 -9.54
N LEU A 212 5.68 -6.54 -8.70
CA LEU A 212 5.73 -7.07 -7.35
C LEU A 212 4.66 -8.15 -7.18
N GLU A 213 4.97 -9.15 -6.40
CA GLU A 213 4.03 -10.16 -5.93
C GLU A 213 3.66 -9.92 -4.47
N ILE A 214 2.50 -10.42 -4.05
CA ILE A 214 2.10 -10.39 -2.65
C ILE A 214 2.91 -11.45 -1.90
N ASP A 215 3.72 -11.03 -0.94
CA ASP A 215 4.41 -11.96 -0.06
C ASP A 215 3.44 -12.51 0.98
N SER A 216 3.26 -13.83 1.01
CA SER A 216 2.37 -14.51 1.94
C SER A 216 3.04 -14.93 3.26
N LYS A 217 4.36 -14.76 3.39
CA LYS A 217 5.12 -15.28 4.53
C LYS A 217 5.40 -14.22 5.60
N GLY A 218 5.50 -12.95 5.19
CA GLY A 218 5.95 -11.87 6.06
C GLY A 218 7.42 -12.03 6.48
N VAL A 219 7.77 -11.45 7.63
CA VAL A 219 9.14 -11.49 8.13
C VAL A 219 9.54 -12.90 8.57
N TYR A 220 10.74 -13.34 8.18
CA TYR A 220 11.33 -14.58 8.66
C TYR A 220 12.83 -14.43 8.87
N VAL A 221 13.36 -15.22 9.80
CA VAL A 221 14.79 -15.30 10.10
C VAL A 221 15.34 -16.59 9.48
N LYS A 222 16.47 -16.48 8.78
CA LYS A 222 17.19 -17.63 8.22
C LYS A 222 18.26 -18.11 9.17
#